data_c88512bf71e76dda38fc79d68865b349
#
_entry.id   c88512bf71e76dda38fc79d68865b349
#
_cell.length_a   1.000
_cell.length_b   1.000
_cell.length_c   1.000
_cell.angle_alpha   90.00
_cell.angle_beta   90.00
_cell.angle_gamma   90.00
#
_symmetry.space_group_name_H-M   'P 1'
#
loop_
_entity.id
_entity.type
_entity.pdbx_description
1 polymer ?
#
loop_
_entity_poly.entity_id
_entity_poly.type
_entity_poly.pdbx_seq_one_letter_code
_entity_poly.pdbx_strand_id
1 'polypeptide(L)'
;MFDKCQWFTPDLTLVLHDYGTSILFAHGTGSIREALNHVAWPVHLQVQPDALEEVRRYAIVTSEKHMQRMTLETRESISVDPRATRLTSADADALIRLYQDGEATGESPDFFYSSMVTDGVFFGVHDGADLVAVAGTHLVARDQGAAAIGNVYVRRNRRGRGLGRAVIAAVIHELRDLATVGLNVRVDNAAAIRVYESLGFAKYCGFREALATRAL
;
A
#
# COMPACT_ATOMS: atom_id res chain seq x y z
N MET A 1 -16.61 -4.55 -6.95
CA MET A 1 -15.85 -3.73 -5.97
C MET A 1 -16.77 -2.95 -5.04
N PHE A 2 -17.80 -2.29 -5.53
CA PHE A 2 -18.73 -1.48 -4.68
C PHE A 2 -19.50 -2.29 -3.62
N ASP A 3 -19.79 -3.57 -3.87
CA ASP A 3 -20.46 -4.45 -2.92
C ASP A 3 -19.67 -4.73 -1.63
N LYS A 4 -18.37 -4.41 -1.64
CA LYS A 4 -17.47 -4.55 -0.49
C LYS A 4 -17.27 -3.25 0.28
N CYS A 5 -17.87 -2.15 -0.18
CA CYS A 5 -17.67 -0.81 0.36
C CYS A 5 -18.95 -0.26 0.97
N GLN A 6 -18.85 0.30 2.18
CA GLN A 6 -19.93 1.06 2.82
C GLN A 6 -19.48 2.49 3.05
N TRP A 7 -20.32 3.45 2.66
CA TRP A 7 -20.08 4.89 2.79
C TRP A 7 -20.94 5.49 3.88
N PHE A 8 -20.35 6.38 4.68
CA PHE A 8 -21.02 7.05 5.79
C PHE A 8 -20.90 8.56 5.63
N THR A 9 -21.99 9.26 5.93
CA THR A 9 -22.11 10.72 5.88
C THR A 9 -22.36 11.27 7.28
N PRO A 10 -22.14 12.57 7.57
CA PRO A 10 -21.88 13.66 6.61
C PRO A 10 -20.43 13.73 6.11
N ASP A 11 -19.48 13.14 6.81
CA ASP A 11 -18.09 13.12 6.41
C ASP A 11 -17.79 11.97 5.43
N LEU A 12 -16.68 12.10 4.71
CA LEU A 12 -16.23 11.04 3.83
C LEU A 12 -15.56 9.93 4.67
N THR A 13 -16.37 8.99 5.13
CA THR A 13 -15.92 7.77 5.81
C THR A 13 -16.32 6.56 4.98
N LEU A 14 -15.36 5.65 4.77
CA LEU A 14 -15.53 4.42 4.00
C LEU A 14 -15.07 3.23 4.83
N VAL A 15 -15.88 2.19 4.89
CA VAL A 15 -15.46 0.86 5.35
C VAL A 15 -15.37 -0.07 4.14
N LEU A 16 -14.19 -0.61 3.90
CA LEU A 16 -13.94 -1.64 2.90
C LEU A 16 -13.83 -2.99 3.60
N HIS A 17 -14.63 -3.96 3.15
CA HIS A 17 -14.55 -5.36 3.57
C HIS A 17 -13.87 -6.18 2.49
N ASP A 18 -12.62 -6.54 2.69
CA ASP A 18 -11.89 -7.38 1.75
C ASP A 18 -10.88 -8.27 2.47
N TYR A 19 -10.53 -9.39 1.85
CA TYR A 19 -9.53 -10.34 2.37
C TYR A 19 -9.77 -10.80 3.81
N GLY A 20 -11.05 -10.91 4.24
CA GLY A 20 -11.43 -11.35 5.59
C GLY A 20 -11.21 -10.31 6.70
N THR A 21 -10.93 -9.06 6.35
CA THR A 21 -10.73 -7.95 7.28
C THR A 21 -11.55 -6.73 6.87
N SER A 22 -11.60 -5.72 7.76
CA SER A 22 -12.14 -4.39 7.44
C SER A 22 -11.03 -3.36 7.43
N ILE A 23 -11.11 -2.43 6.48
CA ILE A 23 -10.26 -1.23 6.45
C ILE A 23 -11.19 -0.01 6.53
N LEU A 24 -10.95 0.86 7.50
CA LEU A 24 -11.69 2.10 7.67
C LEU A 24 -10.84 3.27 7.18
N PHE A 25 -11.37 4.00 6.22
CA PHE A 25 -10.84 5.25 5.71
C PHE A 25 -11.71 6.40 6.21
N ALA A 26 -11.13 7.48 6.75
CA ALA A 26 -11.89 8.65 7.18
C ALA A 26 -11.16 9.96 6.93
N HIS A 27 -11.89 10.92 6.40
CA HIS A 27 -11.48 12.32 6.19
C HIS A 27 -12.21 13.30 7.11
N GLY A 28 -12.89 12.82 8.13
CA GLY A 28 -13.58 13.62 9.14
C GLY A 28 -13.93 12.75 10.32
N THR A 29 -14.63 13.31 11.29
CA THR A 29 -14.92 12.67 12.58
C THR A 29 -16.38 12.29 12.77
N GLY A 30 -17.29 12.93 12.03
CA GLY A 30 -18.74 12.87 12.28
C GLY A 30 -19.40 11.51 12.08
N SER A 31 -18.80 10.65 11.22
CA SER A 31 -19.34 9.33 10.89
C SER A 31 -18.56 8.15 11.52
N ILE A 32 -17.50 8.42 12.30
CA ILE A 32 -16.62 7.37 12.87
C ILE A 32 -17.40 6.39 13.73
N ARG A 33 -18.23 6.90 14.66
CA ARG A 33 -18.98 6.05 15.58
C ARG A 33 -19.92 5.09 14.85
N GLU A 34 -20.59 5.58 13.82
CA GLU A 34 -21.48 4.77 12.99
C GLU A 34 -20.71 3.74 12.20
N ALA A 35 -19.64 4.14 11.51
CA ALA A 35 -18.79 3.26 10.73
C ALA A 35 -18.19 2.11 11.55
N LEU A 36 -17.80 2.36 12.79
CA LEU A 36 -17.25 1.34 13.69
C LEU A 36 -18.27 0.23 14.08
N ASN A 37 -19.57 0.48 13.92
CA ASN A 37 -20.59 -0.56 14.12
C ASN A 37 -20.65 -1.55 12.94
N HIS A 38 -20.06 -1.20 11.80
CA HIS A 38 -20.10 -1.98 10.57
C HIS A 38 -18.76 -2.66 10.22
N VAL A 39 -17.73 -2.57 11.08
CA VAL A 39 -16.44 -3.21 10.83
C VAL A 39 -16.36 -4.62 11.39
N ALA A 40 -15.60 -5.49 10.73
CA ALA A 40 -15.08 -6.69 11.34
C ALA A 40 -13.85 -6.33 12.19
N TRP A 41 -13.80 -6.81 13.43
CA TRP A 41 -12.69 -6.56 14.36
C TRP A 41 -11.65 -7.69 14.31
N PRO A 42 -10.35 -7.39 14.38
CA PRO A 42 -9.73 -6.06 14.40
C PRO A 42 -9.88 -5.32 13.06
N VAL A 43 -9.92 -3.98 13.11
CA VAL A 43 -10.04 -3.12 11.93
C VAL A 43 -8.75 -2.37 11.65
N HIS A 44 -8.33 -2.37 10.38
CA HIS A 44 -7.23 -1.53 9.91
C HIS A 44 -7.74 -0.11 9.66
N LEU A 45 -6.99 0.88 10.12
CA LEU A 45 -7.33 2.29 10.01
C LEU A 45 -6.39 2.98 9.02
N GLN A 46 -6.94 3.77 8.11
CA GLN A 46 -6.23 4.73 7.26
C GLN A 46 -6.94 6.09 7.36
N VAL A 47 -6.61 6.85 8.38
CA VAL A 47 -7.42 7.99 8.81
C VAL A 47 -6.59 9.26 9.04
N GLN A 48 -7.23 10.42 8.98
CA GLN A 48 -6.61 11.67 9.42
C GLN A 48 -6.37 11.67 10.94
N PRO A 49 -5.44 12.49 11.46
CA PRO A 49 -5.12 12.51 12.88
C PRO A 49 -6.31 12.79 13.81
N ASP A 50 -7.19 13.70 13.44
CA ASP A 50 -8.40 14.03 14.19
C ASP A 50 -9.41 12.86 14.20
N ALA A 51 -9.56 12.17 13.07
CA ALA A 51 -10.38 10.98 13.00
C ALA A 51 -9.81 9.82 13.85
N LEU A 52 -8.48 9.69 13.95
CA LEU A 52 -7.86 8.71 14.85
C LEU A 52 -8.17 9.00 16.32
N GLU A 53 -8.13 10.28 16.73
CA GLU A 53 -8.51 10.67 18.10
C GLU A 53 -9.99 10.38 18.36
N GLU A 54 -10.85 10.52 17.38
CA GLU A 54 -12.27 10.14 17.51
C GLU A 54 -12.42 8.62 17.65
N VAL A 55 -11.69 7.82 16.87
CA VAL A 55 -11.69 6.35 16.98
C VAL A 55 -11.29 5.91 18.40
N ARG A 56 -10.30 6.54 19.04
CA ARG A 56 -9.83 6.23 20.40
C ARG A 56 -10.91 6.36 21.47
N ARG A 57 -12.00 7.07 21.20
CA ARG A 57 -13.15 7.18 22.13
C ARG A 57 -14.00 5.91 22.15
N TYR A 58 -13.90 5.07 21.13
CA TYR A 58 -14.76 3.90 20.94
C TYR A 58 -14.01 2.57 20.81
N ALA A 59 -12.68 2.63 20.62
CA ALA A 59 -11.87 1.47 20.34
C ALA A 59 -10.46 1.59 20.96
N ILE A 60 -9.81 0.46 21.17
CA ILE A 60 -8.41 0.40 21.59
C ILE A 60 -7.55 0.44 20.32
N VAL A 61 -6.77 1.51 20.18
CA VAL A 61 -5.88 1.71 19.01
C VAL A 61 -4.47 1.24 19.33
N THR A 62 -3.90 0.42 18.46
CA THR A 62 -2.54 -0.12 18.56
C THR A 62 -1.78 0.04 17.24
N SER A 63 -0.48 -0.19 17.25
CA SER A 63 0.37 -0.26 16.04
C SER A 63 0.28 0.99 15.14
N GLU A 64 0.19 2.18 15.76
CA GLU A 64 0.11 3.44 15.01
C GLU A 64 1.38 3.72 14.21
N LYS A 65 1.22 4.04 12.93
CA LYS A 65 2.26 4.45 12.00
C LYS A 65 1.93 5.80 11.40
N HIS A 66 2.92 6.69 11.34
CA HIS A 66 2.80 7.95 10.64
C HIS A 66 3.12 7.74 9.16
N MET A 67 2.16 7.99 8.32
CA MET A 67 2.23 7.74 6.89
C MET A 67 2.13 9.03 6.09
N GLN A 68 2.69 9.00 4.89
CA GLN A 68 2.37 9.98 3.85
C GLN A 68 1.90 9.26 2.60
N ARG A 69 0.89 9.84 1.96
CA ARG A 69 0.47 9.48 0.62
C ARG A 69 1.24 10.29 -0.38
N MET A 70 1.72 9.64 -1.43
CA MET A 70 2.39 10.29 -2.54
C MET A 70 1.65 9.98 -3.83
N THR A 71 1.63 10.94 -4.77
CA THR A 71 1.04 10.82 -6.10
C THR A 71 2.09 11.03 -7.17
N LEU A 72 1.96 10.31 -8.29
CA LEU A 72 2.84 10.46 -9.44
C LEU A 72 2.42 11.71 -10.23
N GLU A 73 3.24 12.76 -10.14
CA GLU A 73 3.00 14.07 -10.74
C GLU A 73 3.65 14.20 -12.12
N THR A 74 4.87 13.68 -12.26
CA THR A 74 5.63 13.74 -13.51
C THR A 74 5.85 12.35 -14.07
N ARG A 75 5.61 12.19 -15.38
CA ARG A 75 5.73 10.91 -16.12
C ARG A 75 6.78 11.01 -17.21
N GLU A 76 7.75 11.92 -17.06
CA GLU A 76 8.86 12.01 -18.00
C GLU A 76 9.56 10.65 -18.10
N SER A 77 10.03 10.31 -19.29
CA SER A 77 10.49 8.99 -19.72
C SER A 77 11.23 8.19 -18.63
N ILE A 78 10.47 7.40 -17.87
CA ILE A 78 11.02 6.49 -16.89
C ILE A 78 11.63 5.32 -17.64
N SER A 79 12.97 5.23 -17.63
CA SER A 79 13.67 4.09 -18.19
C SER A 79 13.38 2.84 -17.37
N VAL A 80 12.88 1.80 -18.03
CA VAL A 80 12.66 0.48 -17.42
C VAL A 80 13.96 -0.30 -17.44
N ASP A 81 14.36 -0.77 -16.26
CA ASP A 81 15.54 -1.64 -16.10
C ASP A 81 15.21 -3.05 -16.63
N PRO A 82 16.01 -3.61 -17.56
CA PRO A 82 15.72 -4.92 -18.15
C PRO A 82 15.78 -6.08 -17.15
N ARG A 83 16.33 -5.87 -15.95
CA ARG A 83 16.32 -6.86 -14.87
C ARG A 83 14.95 -7.03 -14.25
N ALA A 84 14.07 -6.04 -14.33
CA ALA A 84 12.71 -6.10 -13.79
C ALA A 84 11.80 -6.88 -14.74
N THR A 85 11.33 -8.04 -14.30
CA THR A 85 10.45 -8.92 -15.05
C THR A 85 9.06 -8.96 -14.44
N ARG A 86 8.03 -9.10 -15.28
CA ARG A 86 6.64 -9.25 -14.83
C ARG A 86 6.51 -10.54 -14.02
N LEU A 87 5.90 -10.44 -12.83
CA LEU A 87 5.58 -11.59 -12.00
C LEU A 87 4.15 -12.06 -12.26
N THR A 88 3.92 -13.34 -12.03
CA THR A 88 2.65 -14.05 -12.22
C THR A 88 2.27 -14.81 -10.96
N SER A 89 1.12 -15.45 -10.95
CA SER A 89 0.69 -16.31 -9.85
C SER A 89 1.69 -17.45 -9.54
N ALA A 90 2.49 -17.88 -10.52
CA ALA A 90 3.54 -18.87 -10.30
C ALA A 90 4.68 -18.38 -9.39
N ASP A 91 4.83 -17.06 -9.24
CA ASP A 91 5.86 -16.44 -8.41
C ASP A 91 5.39 -16.19 -6.95
N ALA A 92 4.14 -16.52 -6.61
CA ALA A 92 3.55 -16.21 -5.30
C ALA A 92 4.37 -16.76 -4.13
N ASP A 93 4.87 -18.00 -4.22
CA ASP A 93 5.72 -18.60 -3.19
C ASP A 93 7.07 -17.90 -3.07
N ALA A 94 7.65 -17.42 -4.18
CA ALA A 94 8.89 -16.66 -4.15
C ALA A 94 8.69 -15.28 -3.48
N LEU A 95 7.53 -14.66 -3.69
CA LEU A 95 7.13 -13.42 -3.01
C LEU A 95 7.01 -13.62 -1.50
N ILE A 96 6.31 -14.66 -1.06
CA ILE A 96 6.16 -15.00 0.36
C ILE A 96 7.55 -15.19 1.00
N ARG A 97 8.43 -15.98 0.38
CA ARG A 97 9.79 -16.18 0.87
C ARG A 97 10.60 -14.88 0.91
N LEU A 98 10.42 -13.98 -0.06
CA LEU A 98 11.09 -12.70 -0.07
C LEU A 98 10.63 -11.81 1.11
N TYR A 99 9.33 -11.78 1.38
CA TYR A 99 8.78 -10.95 2.48
C TYR A 99 9.19 -11.46 3.87
N GLN A 100 9.41 -12.76 4.04
CA GLN A 100 9.93 -13.35 5.29
C GLN A 100 11.28 -12.75 5.72
N ASP A 101 12.11 -12.26 4.77
CA ASP A 101 13.35 -11.53 5.08
C ASP A 101 13.11 -10.26 5.92
N GLY A 102 11.90 -9.68 5.84
CA GLY A 102 11.50 -8.47 6.57
C GLY A 102 10.71 -8.70 7.84
N GLU A 103 10.20 -9.91 8.10
CA GLU A 103 9.29 -10.17 9.22
C GLU A 103 9.91 -9.84 10.58
N ALA A 104 11.13 -10.30 10.82
CA ALA A 104 11.83 -10.09 12.10
C ALA A 104 12.13 -8.61 12.42
N THR A 105 12.07 -7.74 11.42
CA THR A 105 12.35 -6.29 11.56
C THR A 105 11.11 -5.41 11.37
N GLY A 106 9.95 -6.03 11.12
CA GLY A 106 8.71 -5.29 10.83
C GLY A 106 8.76 -4.50 9.52
N GLU A 107 9.62 -4.91 8.58
CA GLU A 107 9.74 -4.28 7.26
C GLU A 107 8.98 -5.05 6.17
N SER A 108 8.45 -6.22 6.50
CA SER A 108 7.56 -6.97 5.61
C SER A 108 6.31 -6.16 5.29
N PRO A 109 5.74 -6.25 4.08
CA PRO A 109 4.44 -5.67 3.80
C PRO A 109 3.38 -6.20 4.77
N ASP A 110 2.61 -5.30 5.38
CA ASP A 110 1.56 -5.66 6.33
C ASP A 110 0.38 -6.39 5.64
N PHE A 111 0.32 -6.30 4.30
CA PHE A 111 -0.85 -6.71 3.54
C PHE A 111 -0.44 -7.28 2.19
N PHE A 112 -0.35 -8.58 2.10
CA PHE A 112 -0.11 -9.29 0.83
C PHE A 112 -0.96 -10.56 0.75
N TYR A 113 -1.63 -10.71 -0.38
CA TYR A 113 -2.38 -11.92 -0.75
C TYR A 113 -1.97 -12.36 -2.15
N SER A 114 -1.82 -13.66 -2.36
CA SER A 114 -1.37 -14.21 -3.66
C SER A 114 -2.26 -13.79 -4.83
N SER A 115 -3.57 -13.58 -4.59
CA SER A 115 -4.51 -13.08 -5.59
C SER A 115 -4.15 -11.69 -6.11
N MET A 116 -3.46 -10.85 -5.32
CA MET A 116 -3.02 -9.52 -5.77
C MET A 116 -2.06 -9.60 -6.96
N VAL A 117 -1.28 -10.70 -7.08
CA VAL A 117 -0.36 -10.89 -8.21
C VAL A 117 -1.13 -11.15 -9.50
N THR A 118 -2.24 -11.89 -9.41
CA THR A 118 -3.12 -12.17 -10.55
C THR A 118 -3.94 -10.97 -10.97
N ASP A 119 -4.49 -10.24 -9.98
CA ASP A 119 -5.46 -9.15 -10.21
C ASP A 119 -4.77 -7.80 -10.44
N GLY A 120 -3.47 -7.70 -10.11
CA GLY A 120 -2.70 -6.48 -10.14
C GLY A 120 -1.53 -6.49 -11.10
N VAL A 121 -0.60 -5.59 -10.83
CA VAL A 121 0.66 -5.42 -11.56
C VAL A 121 1.81 -5.65 -10.61
N PHE A 122 2.63 -6.68 -10.85
CA PHE A 122 3.80 -7.00 -10.04
C PHE A 122 5.04 -7.20 -10.93
N PHE A 123 6.14 -6.58 -10.53
CA PHE A 123 7.44 -6.76 -11.15
C PHE A 123 8.49 -7.12 -10.11
N GLY A 124 9.41 -8.01 -10.48
CA GLY A 124 10.49 -8.45 -9.61
C GLY A 124 11.84 -8.49 -10.30
N VAL A 125 12.89 -8.52 -9.49
CA VAL A 125 14.26 -8.79 -9.94
C VAL A 125 14.74 -10.07 -9.28
N HIS A 126 15.27 -10.98 -10.10
CA HIS A 126 15.88 -12.23 -9.64
C HIS A 126 17.42 -12.11 -9.60
N ASP A 127 18.02 -12.82 -8.66
CA ASP A 127 19.47 -13.07 -8.58
C ASP A 127 19.66 -14.59 -8.54
N GLY A 128 19.94 -15.20 -9.70
CA GLY A 128 19.81 -16.63 -9.89
C GLY A 128 18.37 -17.09 -9.76
N ALA A 129 18.11 -18.08 -8.90
CA ALA A 129 16.78 -18.60 -8.62
C ALA A 129 16.00 -17.76 -7.57
N ASP A 130 16.65 -16.82 -6.89
CA ASP A 130 16.09 -16.06 -5.80
C ASP A 130 15.43 -14.78 -6.28
N LEU A 131 14.17 -14.52 -5.90
CA LEU A 131 13.57 -13.21 -6.00
C LEU A 131 14.18 -12.30 -4.92
N VAL A 132 14.74 -11.15 -5.33
CA VAL A 132 15.47 -10.26 -4.42
C VAL A 132 14.89 -8.85 -4.31
N ALA A 133 14.02 -8.48 -5.23
CA ALA A 133 13.28 -7.21 -5.18
C ALA A 133 11.91 -7.38 -5.83
N VAL A 134 10.94 -6.65 -5.34
CA VAL A 134 9.57 -6.61 -5.88
C VAL A 134 8.94 -5.24 -5.68
N ALA A 135 8.09 -4.86 -6.60
CA ALA A 135 7.05 -3.85 -6.42
C ALA A 135 5.76 -4.36 -7.06
N GLY A 136 4.64 -4.04 -6.44
CA GLY A 136 3.34 -4.43 -6.94
C GLY A 136 2.28 -3.36 -6.73
N THR A 137 1.03 -3.73 -6.91
CA THR A 137 -0.13 -2.87 -6.67
C THR A 137 -1.02 -3.46 -5.59
N HIS A 138 -1.60 -2.60 -4.76
CA HIS A 138 -2.72 -2.95 -3.88
C HIS A 138 -4.05 -2.90 -4.62
N LEU A 139 -4.15 -2.01 -5.61
CA LEU A 139 -5.35 -1.77 -6.39
C LEU A 139 -4.97 -1.33 -7.80
N VAL A 140 -5.70 -1.84 -8.79
CA VAL A 140 -5.73 -1.31 -10.16
C VAL A 140 -7.19 -1.20 -10.61
N ALA A 141 -7.69 0.02 -10.77
CA ALA A 141 -9.04 0.32 -11.25
C ALA A 141 -8.94 1.05 -12.59
N ARG A 142 -8.74 0.28 -13.68
CA ARG A 142 -8.47 0.83 -15.02
C ARG A 142 -9.61 1.68 -15.54
N ASP A 143 -10.85 1.27 -15.34
CA ASP A 143 -12.07 2.00 -15.69
C ASP A 143 -12.23 3.31 -14.92
N GLN A 144 -11.59 3.45 -13.77
CA GLN A 144 -11.53 4.69 -12.99
C GLN A 144 -10.23 5.47 -13.23
N GLY A 145 -9.33 4.96 -14.06
CA GLY A 145 -8.03 5.57 -14.33
C GLY A 145 -7.10 5.68 -13.11
N ALA A 146 -7.21 4.75 -12.15
CA ALA A 146 -6.50 4.85 -10.87
C ALA A 146 -5.78 3.56 -10.48
N ALA A 147 -4.62 3.69 -9.82
CA ALA A 147 -3.92 2.59 -9.18
C ALA A 147 -3.20 3.03 -7.90
N ALA A 148 -3.01 2.07 -6.99
CA ALA A 148 -2.20 2.22 -5.79
C ALA A 148 -1.03 1.22 -5.81
N ILE A 149 0.19 1.74 -5.88
CA ILE A 149 1.43 0.94 -5.77
C ILE A 149 1.62 0.54 -4.30
N GLY A 150 2.04 -0.70 -4.08
CA GLY A 150 2.35 -1.23 -2.76
C GLY A 150 3.19 -2.49 -2.85
N ASN A 151 3.30 -3.22 -1.74
CA ASN A 151 4.04 -4.47 -1.67
C ASN A 151 5.49 -4.34 -2.19
N VAL A 152 6.12 -3.17 -1.95
CA VAL A 152 7.49 -2.88 -2.37
C VAL A 152 8.46 -3.42 -1.33
N TYR A 153 9.33 -4.33 -1.75
CA TYR A 153 10.36 -4.87 -0.88
C TYR A 153 11.65 -5.15 -1.64
N VAL A 154 12.77 -4.91 -1.00
CA VAL A 154 14.11 -5.31 -1.48
C VAL A 154 14.79 -6.05 -0.36
N ARG A 155 15.27 -7.29 -0.65
CA ARG A 155 16.02 -8.12 0.29
C ARG A 155 17.14 -7.31 0.93
N ARG A 156 17.25 -7.33 2.25
CA ARG A 156 18.10 -6.42 3.03
C ARG A 156 19.55 -6.40 2.56
N ASN A 157 20.14 -7.56 2.29
CA ASN A 157 21.54 -7.67 1.81
C ASN A 157 21.70 -7.32 0.31
N ARG A 158 20.65 -6.94 -0.38
CA ARG A 158 20.63 -6.50 -1.79
C ARG A 158 20.27 -5.02 -1.96
N ARG A 159 20.02 -4.29 -0.86
CA ARG A 159 19.72 -2.85 -0.88
C ARG A 159 20.91 -2.01 -1.38
N GLY A 160 20.66 -0.76 -1.77
CA GLY A 160 21.68 0.16 -2.26
C GLY A 160 22.16 -0.11 -3.70
N ARG A 161 21.51 -1.03 -4.44
CA ARG A 161 21.88 -1.43 -5.82
C ARG A 161 20.89 -0.96 -6.89
N GLY A 162 20.01 -0.02 -6.56
CA GLY A 162 19.00 0.51 -7.48
C GLY A 162 17.80 -0.43 -7.74
N LEU A 163 17.72 -1.61 -7.07
CA LEU A 163 16.70 -2.62 -7.37
C LEU A 163 15.29 -2.12 -7.07
N GLY A 164 15.09 -1.39 -5.97
CA GLY A 164 13.78 -0.81 -5.65
C GLY A 164 13.30 0.15 -6.74
N ARG A 165 14.20 1.03 -7.22
CA ARG A 165 13.90 1.93 -8.33
C ARG A 165 13.54 1.16 -9.61
N ALA A 166 14.26 0.08 -9.91
CA ALA A 166 14.05 -0.74 -11.10
C ALA A 166 12.63 -1.34 -11.13
N VAL A 167 12.21 -2.00 -10.03
CA VAL A 167 10.89 -2.66 -9.98
C VAL A 167 9.74 -1.65 -9.94
N ILE A 168 9.90 -0.51 -9.24
CA ILE A 168 8.88 0.55 -9.19
C ILE A 168 8.74 1.21 -10.57
N ALA A 169 9.85 1.49 -11.27
CA ALA A 169 9.84 2.05 -12.61
C ALA A 169 9.08 1.15 -13.62
N ALA A 170 9.25 -0.17 -13.50
CA ALA A 170 8.53 -1.12 -14.33
C ALA A 170 7.02 -1.13 -14.04
N VAL A 171 6.61 -1.06 -12.76
CA VAL A 171 5.20 -0.92 -12.38
C VAL A 171 4.62 0.38 -12.92
N ILE A 172 5.30 1.52 -12.76
CA ILE A 172 4.84 2.82 -13.28
C ILE A 172 4.69 2.76 -14.80
N HIS A 173 5.64 2.14 -15.51
CA HIS A 173 5.58 2.00 -16.95
C HIS A 173 4.34 1.22 -17.42
N GLU A 174 3.98 0.16 -16.69
CA GLU A 174 2.79 -0.64 -16.99
C GLU A 174 1.48 0.12 -16.68
N LEU A 175 1.53 1.09 -15.74
CA LEU A 175 0.39 1.92 -15.33
C LEU A 175 0.36 3.29 -16.01
N ARG A 176 1.14 3.49 -17.08
CA ARG A 176 1.34 4.80 -17.72
C ARG A 176 0.08 5.40 -18.32
N ASP A 177 -0.92 4.58 -18.65
CA ASP A 177 -2.22 4.95 -19.19
C ASP A 177 -3.21 5.45 -18.13
N LEU A 178 -2.93 5.25 -16.84
CA LEU A 178 -3.84 5.64 -15.76
C LEU A 178 -3.62 7.09 -15.35
N ALA A 179 -4.70 7.82 -15.11
CA ALA A 179 -4.67 9.23 -14.72
C ALA A 179 -4.05 9.45 -13.34
N THR A 180 -4.34 8.56 -12.38
CA THR A 180 -3.89 8.67 -11.00
C THR A 180 -3.12 7.43 -10.59
N VAL A 181 -1.86 7.61 -10.17
CA VAL A 181 -1.06 6.55 -9.55
C VAL A 181 -0.54 7.06 -8.21
N GLY A 182 -0.93 6.40 -7.14
CA GLY A 182 -0.53 6.77 -5.78
C GLY A 182 0.19 5.65 -5.05
N LEU A 183 0.82 6.00 -3.93
CA LEU A 183 1.38 5.05 -2.96
C LEU A 183 1.33 5.62 -1.55
N ASN A 184 1.47 4.75 -0.57
CA ASN A 184 1.65 5.12 0.82
C ASN A 184 3.05 4.72 1.30
N VAL A 185 3.67 5.56 2.12
CA VAL A 185 4.99 5.29 2.70
C VAL A 185 5.08 5.86 4.11
N ARG A 186 5.78 5.17 5.00
CA ARG A 186 6.06 5.68 6.35
C ARG A 186 6.92 6.94 6.26
N VAL A 187 6.60 7.94 7.08
CA VAL A 187 7.34 9.24 7.06
C VAL A 187 8.80 9.09 7.48
N ASP A 188 9.14 8.05 8.23
CA ASP A 188 10.51 7.75 8.67
C ASP A 188 11.32 6.93 7.64
N ASN A 189 10.70 6.44 6.56
CA ASN A 189 11.39 5.71 5.49
C ASN A 189 11.99 6.65 4.44
N ALA A 190 12.97 7.46 4.86
CA ALA A 190 13.63 8.42 3.99
C ALA A 190 14.28 7.78 2.74
N ALA A 191 14.70 6.52 2.82
CA ALA A 191 15.31 5.82 1.69
C ALA A 191 14.26 5.55 0.58
N ALA A 192 13.09 5.05 0.94
CA ALA A 192 12.00 4.81 -0.01
C ALA A 192 11.46 6.13 -0.58
N ILE A 193 11.28 7.15 0.27
CA ILE A 193 10.80 8.48 -0.15
C ILE A 193 11.69 9.04 -1.25
N ARG A 194 13.03 9.05 -1.06
CA ARG A 194 13.96 9.51 -2.11
C ARG A 194 13.84 8.72 -3.42
N VAL A 195 13.59 7.42 -3.37
CA VAL A 195 13.36 6.62 -4.57
C VAL A 195 12.09 7.07 -5.27
N TYR A 196 10.99 7.23 -4.54
CA TYR A 196 9.70 7.68 -5.10
C TYR A 196 9.81 9.08 -5.70
N GLU A 197 10.42 10.03 -5.00
CA GLU A 197 10.67 11.39 -5.51
C GLU A 197 11.49 11.36 -6.80
N SER A 198 12.55 10.53 -6.87
CA SER A 198 13.36 10.36 -8.08
C SER A 198 12.60 9.76 -9.27
N LEU A 199 11.43 9.18 -9.04
CA LEU A 199 10.52 8.62 -10.02
C LEU A 199 9.32 9.53 -10.33
N GLY A 200 9.30 10.75 -9.80
CA GLY A 200 8.28 11.75 -10.08
C GLY A 200 7.08 11.75 -9.13
N PHE A 201 7.17 11.04 -8.01
CA PHE A 201 6.15 11.15 -6.96
C PHE A 201 6.37 12.39 -6.10
N ALA A 202 5.27 13.06 -5.75
CA ALA A 202 5.25 14.15 -4.78
C ALA A 202 4.35 13.79 -3.60
N LYS A 203 4.64 14.39 -2.44
CA LYS A 203 3.79 14.23 -1.24
C LYS A 203 2.43 14.88 -1.48
N TYR A 204 1.37 14.11 -1.28
CA TYR A 204 -0.01 14.58 -1.36
C TYR A 204 -0.57 14.96 0.03
N CYS A 205 -0.59 14.03 1.00
CA CYS A 205 -1.05 14.28 2.36
C CYS A 205 -0.40 13.35 3.37
N GLY A 206 -0.43 13.76 4.66
CA GLY A 206 -0.13 12.86 5.78
C GLY A 206 -1.39 12.20 6.30
N PHE A 207 -1.26 10.99 6.89
CA PHE A 207 -2.34 10.27 7.54
C PHE A 207 -1.79 9.30 8.59
N ARG A 208 -2.67 8.58 9.28
CA ARG A 208 -2.31 7.53 10.24
C ARG A 208 -2.78 6.17 9.73
N GLU A 209 -1.88 5.21 9.76
CA GLU A 209 -2.25 3.78 9.75
C GLU A 209 -2.21 3.26 11.18
N ALA A 210 -3.21 2.49 11.56
CA ALA A 210 -3.25 1.84 12.87
C ALA A 210 -4.10 0.57 12.81
N LEU A 211 -4.01 -0.26 13.85
CA LEU A 211 -4.92 -1.35 14.11
C LEU A 211 -5.80 -0.97 15.30
N ALA A 212 -7.10 -1.18 15.19
CA ALA A 212 -8.00 -1.00 16.31
C ALA A 212 -8.74 -2.30 16.65
N THR A 213 -8.94 -2.52 17.95
CA THR A 213 -9.71 -3.62 18.51
C THR A 213 -10.91 -3.08 19.29
N ARG A 214 -11.94 -3.90 19.44
CA ARG A 214 -13.13 -3.51 20.19
C ARG A 214 -12.76 -3.19 21.65
N ALA A 215 -13.21 -2.05 22.17
CA ALA A 215 -13.19 -1.80 23.60
C ALA A 215 -14.11 -2.82 24.31
N LEU A 216 -13.65 -3.41 25.43
CA LEU A 216 -14.41 -4.39 26.23
C LEU A 216 -15.59 -3.71 26.91
#